data_df3be644922dd14ccfe554c6015e79aa
#
_entry.id   df3be644922dd14ccfe554c6015e79aa
#
_cell.length_a   1.000
_cell.length_b   1.000
_cell.length_c   1.000
_cell.angle_alpha   90.00
_cell.angle_beta   90.00
_cell.angle_gamma   90.00
#
_symmetry.space_group_name_H-M   'P 1'
#
loop_
_entity.id
_entity.type
_entity.pdbx_description
1 polymer ?
#
loop_
_entity_poly.entity_id
_entity_poly.type
_entity_poly.pdbx_seq_one_letter_code
_entity_poly.pdbx_strand_id
1 'polypeptide(L)'
;MKPFLVVLTIVVATTCGGWYYGIHVPAKNEIRLIQAQSPEERARQNTKEEVATLLAQIKRYRERLPSDADPSWLAQEVVELAQKAGVQLISITQVVPRSLDKFTLLSVNLQLTASYHQLGAFLDEVERSPHFIRVDSFSVDRAETDERGSVQVTFSTIVLPLLVQDAAT
;
A
#
# COMPACT_ATOMS: atom_id res chain seq x y z
N MET A 1 -31.81 61.85 52.07
CA MET A 1 -32.13 60.81 51.11
C MET A 1 -31.08 60.58 50.00
N LYS A 2 -30.24 61.52 49.67
CA LYS A 2 -29.20 61.40 48.62
C LYS A 2 -28.02 60.45 48.97
N PRO A 3 -27.48 60.30 50.22
CA PRO A 3 -26.35 59.43 50.46
C PRO A 3 -26.71 57.98 50.41
N PHE A 4 -27.94 57.58 50.70
CA PHE A 4 -28.38 56.16 50.66
C PHE A 4 -28.42 55.59 49.23
N LEU A 5 -28.81 56.43 48.26
CA LEU A 5 -28.84 56.03 46.84
C LEU A 5 -27.41 55.79 46.30
N VAL A 6 -26.42 56.56 46.70
CA VAL A 6 -25.04 56.42 46.29
C VAL A 6 -24.43 55.10 46.83
N VAL A 7 -24.68 54.79 48.10
CA VAL A 7 -24.22 53.55 48.70
C VAL A 7 -24.84 52.32 48.02
N LEU A 8 -26.15 52.37 47.69
CA LEU A 8 -26.86 51.32 46.99
C LEU A 8 -26.26 51.05 45.58
N THR A 9 -25.94 52.10 44.83
CA THR A 9 -25.36 51.94 43.48
C THR A 9 -23.96 51.34 43.51
N ILE A 10 -23.14 51.66 44.50
CA ILE A 10 -21.80 51.10 44.69
C ILE A 10 -21.89 49.60 45.02
N VAL A 11 -22.80 49.20 45.90
CA VAL A 11 -23.00 47.78 46.26
C VAL A 11 -23.44 46.96 45.06
N VAL A 12 -24.38 47.47 44.24
CA VAL A 12 -24.83 46.77 43.03
C VAL A 12 -23.71 46.68 42.01
N ALA A 13 -22.91 47.71 41.80
CA ALA A 13 -21.79 47.70 40.86
C ALA A 13 -20.69 46.70 41.27
N THR A 14 -20.38 46.62 42.57
CA THR A 14 -19.38 45.66 43.06
C THR A 14 -19.84 44.21 43.00
N THR A 15 -21.13 43.91 43.27
CA THR A 15 -21.71 42.55 43.16
C THR A 15 -21.82 42.13 41.71
N CYS A 16 -22.24 42.97 40.79
CA CYS A 16 -22.30 42.66 39.34
C CYS A 16 -20.90 42.49 38.75
N GLY A 17 -19.94 43.32 39.11
CA GLY A 17 -18.53 43.22 38.68
C GLY A 17 -17.85 41.94 39.17
N GLY A 18 -18.07 41.58 40.44
CA GLY A 18 -17.52 40.34 41.01
C GLY A 18 -18.05 39.08 40.34
N TRP A 19 -19.35 39.05 40.03
CA TRP A 19 -19.97 37.90 39.32
C TRP A 19 -19.49 37.82 37.88
N TYR A 20 -19.38 38.93 37.18
CA TYR A 20 -18.88 38.92 35.79
C TYR A 20 -17.43 38.44 35.71
N TYR A 21 -16.56 38.87 36.59
CA TYR A 21 -15.16 38.44 36.62
C TYR A 21 -14.97 37.00 37.13
N GLY A 22 -15.78 36.56 38.11
CA GLY A 22 -15.67 35.23 38.72
C GLY A 22 -16.13 34.09 37.84
N ILE A 23 -17.14 34.33 36.94
CA ILE A 23 -17.73 33.27 36.13
C ILE A 23 -17.23 33.33 34.66
N HIS A 24 -17.02 34.49 34.10
CA HIS A 24 -16.69 34.62 32.67
C HIS A 24 -15.20 34.44 32.34
N VAL A 25 -14.32 34.72 33.24
CA VAL A 25 -12.86 34.63 32.98
C VAL A 25 -12.34 33.20 33.05
N PRO A 26 -12.70 32.33 34.02
CA PRO A 26 -12.20 30.96 34.06
C PRO A 26 -12.74 30.12 32.91
N ALA A 27 -14.02 30.30 32.52
CA ALA A 27 -14.64 29.50 31.41
C ALA A 27 -13.92 29.71 30.07
N LYS A 28 -13.39 30.88 29.79
CA LYS A 28 -12.67 31.11 28.51
C LYS A 28 -11.29 30.44 28.47
N ASN A 29 -10.66 30.26 29.60
CA ASN A 29 -9.35 29.62 29.66
C ASN A 29 -9.43 28.09 29.52
N GLU A 30 -10.47 27.45 30.06
CA GLU A 30 -10.71 26.02 29.86
C GLU A 30 -11.04 25.70 28.41
N ILE A 31 -11.87 26.50 27.75
CA ILE A 31 -12.21 26.34 26.34
C ILE A 31 -10.96 26.49 25.45
N ARG A 32 -10.04 27.41 25.77
CA ARG A 32 -8.78 27.58 25.03
C ARG A 32 -7.85 26.36 25.19
N LEU A 33 -7.77 25.77 26.37
CA LEU A 33 -6.97 24.57 26.63
C LEU A 33 -7.51 23.36 25.89
N ILE A 34 -8.84 23.17 25.88
CA ILE A 34 -9.49 22.10 25.12
C ILE A 34 -9.33 22.30 23.62
N GLN A 35 -9.42 23.53 23.13
CA GLN A 35 -9.19 23.86 21.71
C GLN A 35 -7.73 23.73 21.28
N ALA A 36 -6.76 23.92 22.18
CA ALA A 36 -5.34 23.74 21.90
C ALA A 36 -4.95 22.24 21.85
N GLN A 37 -5.60 21.40 22.65
CA GLN A 37 -5.36 19.95 22.63
C GLN A 37 -5.99 19.24 21.42
N SER A 38 -7.12 19.75 20.93
CA SER A 38 -7.82 19.14 19.79
C SER A 38 -7.01 19.04 18.48
N PRO A 39 -6.16 19.99 18.08
CA PRO A 39 -5.37 19.86 16.86
C PRO A 39 -4.26 18.81 16.98
N GLU A 40 -3.65 18.65 18.15
CA GLU A 40 -2.63 17.62 18.36
C GLU A 40 -3.24 16.20 18.38
N GLU A 41 -4.39 16.03 19.01
CA GLU A 41 -5.10 14.76 19.01
C GLU A 41 -5.59 14.37 17.61
N ARG A 42 -6.09 15.34 16.84
CA ARG A 42 -6.45 15.15 15.44
C ARG A 42 -5.23 14.80 14.57
N ALA A 43 -4.11 15.48 14.76
CA ALA A 43 -2.87 15.16 14.05
C ALA A 43 -2.41 13.73 14.38
N ARG A 44 -2.47 13.31 15.65
CA ARG A 44 -2.13 11.94 16.06
C ARG A 44 -3.11 10.89 15.51
N GLN A 45 -4.40 11.19 15.44
CA GLN A 45 -5.40 10.31 14.84
C GLN A 45 -5.19 10.17 13.34
N ASN A 46 -4.98 11.27 12.62
CA ASN A 46 -4.69 11.24 11.18
C ASN A 46 -3.43 10.43 10.89
N THR A 47 -2.37 10.60 11.69
CA THR A 47 -1.14 9.80 11.54
C THR A 47 -1.39 8.31 11.80
N LYS A 48 -2.21 7.96 12.79
CA LYS A 48 -2.58 6.56 13.06
C LYS A 48 -3.40 5.94 11.93
N GLU A 49 -4.35 6.69 11.38
CA GLU A 49 -5.15 6.24 10.22
C GLU A 49 -4.29 6.07 8.98
N GLU A 50 -3.36 6.98 8.73
CA GLU A 50 -2.39 6.89 7.64
C GLU A 50 -1.49 5.67 7.79
N VAL A 51 -0.92 5.46 8.97
CA VAL A 51 -0.12 4.27 9.29
C VAL A 51 -0.94 2.99 9.14
N ALA A 52 -2.17 2.95 9.63
CA ALA A 52 -3.06 1.79 9.48
C ALA A 52 -3.37 1.49 8.01
N THR A 53 -3.59 2.53 7.21
CA THR A 53 -3.82 2.40 5.76
C THR A 53 -2.58 1.85 5.04
N LEU A 54 -1.41 2.38 5.37
CA LEU A 54 -0.13 1.90 4.82
C LEU A 54 0.13 0.44 5.22
N LEU A 55 -0.10 0.07 6.46
CA LEU A 55 0.04 -1.31 6.93
C LEU A 55 -0.94 -2.26 6.22
N ALA A 56 -2.19 -1.83 5.99
CA ALA A 56 -3.16 -2.61 5.23
C ALA A 56 -2.76 -2.78 3.75
N GLN A 57 -2.14 -1.77 3.15
CA GLN A 57 -1.58 -1.87 1.80
C GLN A 57 -0.39 -2.85 1.77
N ILE A 58 0.56 -2.72 2.70
CA ILE A 58 1.71 -3.63 2.81
C ILE A 58 1.23 -5.07 2.99
N LYS A 59 0.21 -5.31 3.82
CA LYS A 59 -0.37 -6.64 4.00
C LYS A 59 -0.93 -7.21 2.70
N ARG A 60 -1.69 -6.42 1.92
CA ARG A 60 -2.21 -6.84 0.61
C ARG A 60 -1.11 -7.16 -0.40
N TYR A 61 -0.04 -6.36 -0.44
CA TYR A 61 1.10 -6.67 -1.30
C TYR A 61 1.82 -7.95 -0.85
N ARG A 62 1.96 -8.15 0.45
CA ARG A 62 2.59 -9.33 1.01
C ARG A 62 1.81 -10.62 0.71
N GLU A 63 0.49 -10.56 0.68
CA GLU A 63 -0.38 -11.70 0.32
C GLU A 63 -0.24 -12.10 -1.17
N ARG A 64 0.20 -11.18 -2.02
CA ARG A 64 0.50 -11.44 -3.44
C ARG A 64 1.92 -11.92 -3.70
N LEU A 65 2.78 -11.87 -2.71
CA LEU A 65 4.15 -12.34 -2.85
C LEU A 65 4.22 -13.81 -2.45
N PRO A 66 4.91 -14.65 -3.22
CA PRO A 66 5.12 -16.03 -2.85
C PRO A 66 5.90 -16.11 -1.53
N SER A 67 5.48 -17.03 -0.67
CA SER A 67 6.12 -17.26 0.63
C SER A 67 7.37 -18.13 0.52
N ASP A 68 7.53 -18.83 -0.59
CA ASP A 68 8.63 -19.74 -0.82
C ASP A 68 9.50 -19.25 -1.99
N ALA A 69 10.81 -19.34 -1.82
CA ALA A 69 11.79 -18.92 -2.81
C ALA A 69 12.11 -20.04 -3.84
N ASP A 70 11.22 -20.99 -4.04
CA ASP A 70 11.41 -22.04 -5.05
C ASP A 70 11.31 -21.46 -6.46
N PRO A 71 12.39 -21.47 -7.26
CA PRO A 71 12.38 -20.99 -8.64
C PRO A 71 11.39 -21.75 -9.53
N SER A 72 11.08 -23.01 -9.20
CA SER A 72 10.16 -23.86 -9.98
C SER A 72 8.72 -23.36 -9.90
N TRP A 73 8.32 -22.71 -8.80
CA TRP A 73 6.99 -22.14 -8.64
C TRP A 73 6.65 -21.12 -9.73
N LEU A 74 7.54 -20.12 -9.96
CA LEU A 74 7.32 -19.09 -10.98
C LEU A 74 7.18 -19.70 -12.38
N ALA A 75 8.02 -20.71 -12.67
CA ALA A 75 7.96 -21.40 -13.93
C ALA A 75 6.61 -22.13 -14.13
N GLN A 76 6.11 -22.83 -13.10
CA GLN A 76 4.82 -23.51 -13.14
C GLN A 76 3.66 -22.53 -13.32
N GLU A 77 3.64 -21.46 -12.54
CA GLU A 77 2.60 -20.42 -12.62
C GLU A 77 2.51 -19.83 -14.04
N VAL A 78 3.63 -19.45 -14.63
CA VAL A 78 3.65 -18.88 -15.98
C VAL A 78 3.27 -19.89 -17.06
N VAL A 79 3.61 -21.18 -16.90
CA VAL A 79 3.15 -22.25 -17.79
C VAL A 79 1.64 -22.41 -17.73
N GLU A 80 1.04 -22.39 -16.54
CA GLU A 80 -0.41 -22.48 -16.38
C GLU A 80 -1.13 -21.30 -17.04
N LEU A 81 -0.60 -20.07 -16.87
CA LEU A 81 -1.15 -18.89 -17.53
C LEU A 81 -1.04 -18.96 -19.06
N ALA A 82 0.08 -19.47 -19.59
CA ALA A 82 0.27 -19.68 -21.02
C ALA A 82 -0.72 -20.71 -21.59
N GLN A 83 -0.96 -21.79 -20.84
CA GLN A 83 -1.95 -22.81 -21.23
C GLN A 83 -3.37 -22.26 -21.24
N LYS A 84 -3.77 -21.48 -20.23
CA LYS A 84 -5.08 -20.80 -20.19
C LYS A 84 -5.31 -19.88 -21.37
N ALA A 85 -4.27 -19.16 -21.79
CA ALA A 85 -4.32 -18.26 -22.95
C ALA A 85 -4.23 -19.00 -24.30
N GLY A 86 -4.01 -20.31 -24.31
CA GLY A 86 -3.87 -21.11 -25.53
C GLY A 86 -2.60 -20.80 -26.34
N VAL A 87 -1.54 -20.35 -25.66
CA VAL A 87 -0.24 -20.02 -26.24
C VAL A 87 0.63 -21.27 -26.30
N GLN A 88 1.33 -21.47 -27.43
CA GLN A 88 2.23 -22.59 -27.60
C GLN A 88 3.61 -22.27 -27.01
N LEU A 89 3.95 -22.92 -25.90
CA LEU A 89 5.25 -22.81 -25.27
C LEU A 89 6.29 -23.63 -26.02
N ILE A 90 7.44 -23.02 -26.36
CA ILE A 90 8.58 -23.68 -27.00
C ILE A 90 9.58 -24.12 -25.94
N SER A 91 9.99 -23.21 -25.08
CA SER A 91 10.94 -23.48 -24.01
C SER A 91 10.74 -22.60 -22.81
N ILE A 92 11.16 -23.07 -21.66
CA ILE A 92 11.24 -22.30 -20.42
C ILE A 92 12.60 -22.54 -19.79
N THR A 93 13.24 -21.46 -19.40
CA THR A 93 14.57 -21.49 -18.76
C THR A 93 14.50 -20.70 -17.47
N GLN A 94 14.78 -21.37 -16.36
CA GLN A 94 14.91 -20.72 -15.07
C GLN A 94 16.25 -19.99 -14.98
N VAL A 95 16.22 -18.74 -14.50
CA VAL A 95 17.41 -17.95 -14.24
C VAL A 95 17.82 -18.18 -12.79
N VAL A 96 19.11 -18.22 -12.52
CA VAL A 96 19.63 -18.38 -11.16
C VAL A 96 19.08 -17.24 -10.27
N PRO A 97 18.47 -17.58 -9.13
CA PRO A 97 17.93 -16.59 -8.21
C PRO A 97 18.99 -15.58 -7.76
N ARG A 98 18.63 -14.31 -7.75
CA ARG A 98 19.49 -13.24 -7.22
C ARG A 98 19.02 -12.84 -5.84
N SER A 99 19.83 -13.12 -4.83
CA SER A 99 19.60 -12.61 -3.48
C SER A 99 20.07 -11.17 -3.40
N LEU A 100 19.16 -10.28 -3.00
CA LEU A 100 19.41 -8.88 -2.67
C LEU A 100 19.09 -8.73 -1.18
N ASP A 101 19.78 -7.86 -0.47
CA ASP A 101 19.79 -7.76 1.01
C ASP A 101 18.49 -8.16 1.73
N LYS A 102 17.33 -7.77 1.19
CA LYS A 102 16.03 -7.96 1.84
C LYS A 102 15.06 -8.83 1.05
N PHE A 103 15.40 -9.25 -0.15
CA PHE A 103 14.52 -10.04 -1.02
C PHE A 103 15.33 -10.89 -2.01
N THR A 104 14.69 -11.92 -2.51
CA THR A 104 15.24 -12.75 -3.59
C THR A 104 14.44 -12.49 -4.86
N LEU A 105 15.14 -12.17 -5.94
CA LEU A 105 14.54 -12.02 -7.27
C LEU A 105 14.58 -13.37 -7.97
N LEU A 106 13.41 -13.90 -8.30
CA LEU A 106 13.25 -15.07 -9.17
C LEU A 106 12.96 -14.58 -10.58
N SER A 107 13.58 -15.20 -11.59
CA SER A 107 13.33 -14.86 -12.98
C SER A 107 13.26 -16.11 -13.85
N VAL A 108 12.39 -16.06 -14.87
CA VAL A 108 12.23 -17.12 -15.87
C VAL A 108 12.19 -16.50 -17.26
N ASN A 109 12.86 -17.15 -18.22
CA ASN A 109 12.79 -16.80 -19.63
C ASN A 109 11.86 -17.79 -20.33
N LEU A 110 10.86 -17.26 -21.01
CA LEU A 110 9.96 -18.03 -21.85
C LEU A 110 10.22 -17.75 -23.31
N GLN A 111 10.19 -18.80 -24.10
CA GLN A 111 10.10 -18.72 -25.55
C GLN A 111 8.81 -19.39 -26.01
N LEU A 112 7.99 -18.66 -26.74
CA LEU A 112 6.67 -19.11 -27.15
C LEU A 112 6.36 -18.70 -28.59
N THR A 113 5.42 -19.40 -29.22
CA THR A 113 4.84 -19.00 -30.49
C THR A 113 3.40 -18.59 -30.28
N ALA A 114 3.06 -17.38 -30.68
CA ALA A 114 1.73 -16.85 -30.52
C ALA A 114 1.35 -15.91 -31.67
N SER A 115 0.04 -15.83 -31.95
CA SER A 115 -0.52 -14.70 -32.68
C SER A 115 -0.58 -13.46 -31.78
N TYR A 116 -0.71 -12.29 -32.37
CA TYR A 116 -0.84 -11.04 -31.60
C TYR A 116 -2.01 -11.10 -30.59
N HIS A 117 -3.13 -11.71 -30.98
CA HIS A 117 -4.30 -11.83 -30.13
C HIS A 117 -4.07 -12.80 -28.97
N GLN A 118 -3.41 -13.94 -29.21
CA GLN A 118 -3.05 -14.88 -28.17
C GLN A 118 -2.06 -14.28 -27.16
N LEU A 119 -1.12 -13.50 -27.66
CA LEU A 119 -0.16 -12.79 -26.83
C LEU A 119 -0.85 -11.77 -25.92
N GLY A 120 -1.81 -10.99 -26.48
CA GLY A 120 -2.60 -10.07 -25.67
C GLY A 120 -3.42 -10.77 -24.60
N ALA A 121 -4.04 -11.89 -24.92
CA ALA A 121 -4.76 -12.73 -23.94
C ALA A 121 -3.84 -13.28 -22.84
N PHE A 122 -2.64 -13.70 -23.23
CA PHE A 122 -1.65 -14.19 -22.26
C PHE A 122 -1.20 -13.10 -21.28
N LEU A 123 -0.89 -11.90 -21.78
CA LEU A 123 -0.52 -10.78 -20.91
C LEU A 123 -1.67 -10.36 -19.99
N ASP A 124 -2.91 -10.39 -20.48
CA ASP A 124 -4.10 -10.12 -19.65
C ASP A 124 -4.26 -11.17 -18.53
N GLU A 125 -4.00 -12.45 -18.79
CA GLU A 125 -3.99 -13.50 -17.76
C GLU A 125 -2.87 -13.28 -16.73
N VAL A 126 -1.69 -12.85 -17.18
CA VAL A 126 -0.58 -12.51 -16.26
C VAL A 126 -0.94 -11.34 -15.36
N GLU A 127 -1.56 -10.30 -15.91
CA GLU A 127 -2.00 -9.11 -15.12
C GLU A 127 -3.09 -9.44 -14.11
N ARG A 128 -3.95 -10.40 -14.44
CA ARG A 128 -5.02 -10.88 -13.54
C ARG A 128 -4.55 -11.88 -12.51
N SER A 129 -3.34 -12.39 -12.62
CA SER A 129 -2.80 -13.33 -11.64
C SER A 129 -2.88 -12.75 -10.23
N PRO A 130 -3.27 -13.55 -9.22
CA PRO A 130 -3.23 -13.12 -7.82
C PRO A 130 -1.82 -12.88 -7.33
N HIS A 131 -0.82 -13.41 -8.02
CA HIS A 131 0.58 -13.30 -7.68
C HIS A 131 1.24 -12.10 -8.36
N PHE A 132 2.24 -11.53 -7.70
CA PHE A 132 3.01 -10.44 -8.27
C PHE A 132 4.01 -10.99 -9.27
N ILE A 133 3.69 -10.87 -10.57
CA ILE A 133 4.57 -11.25 -11.68
C ILE A 133 4.83 -10.00 -12.52
N ARG A 134 6.10 -9.73 -12.82
CA ARG A 134 6.53 -8.58 -13.60
C ARG A 134 7.17 -9.04 -14.90
N VAL A 135 6.87 -8.35 -15.99
CA VAL A 135 7.58 -8.52 -17.27
C VAL A 135 8.82 -7.64 -17.25
N ASP A 136 10.00 -8.25 -17.33
CA ASP A 136 11.28 -7.53 -17.34
C ASP A 136 11.74 -7.19 -18.75
N SER A 137 11.57 -8.12 -19.69
CA SER A 137 11.91 -7.93 -21.09
C SER A 137 10.94 -8.67 -21.99
N PHE A 138 10.78 -8.12 -23.19
CA PHE A 138 9.87 -8.62 -24.18
C PHE A 138 10.45 -8.40 -25.58
N SER A 139 10.53 -9.45 -26.37
CA SER A 139 10.98 -9.40 -27.75
C SER A 139 10.06 -10.24 -28.62
N VAL A 140 9.69 -9.71 -29.80
CA VAL A 140 8.87 -10.39 -30.78
C VAL A 140 9.61 -10.42 -32.10
N ASP A 141 9.89 -11.62 -32.57
CA ASP A 141 10.42 -11.85 -33.92
C ASP A 141 9.29 -12.34 -34.83
N ARG A 142 8.92 -11.53 -35.78
CA ARG A 142 7.88 -11.81 -36.73
C ARG A 142 8.46 -12.57 -37.92
N ALA A 143 7.98 -13.78 -38.18
CA ALA A 143 8.24 -14.46 -39.45
C ALA A 143 7.47 -13.75 -40.57
N GLU A 144 8.12 -13.45 -41.67
CA GLU A 144 7.51 -12.69 -42.81
C GLU A 144 6.29 -13.39 -43.44
N THR A 145 6.10 -14.69 -43.17
CA THR A 145 5.11 -15.55 -43.82
C THR A 145 4.06 -16.14 -42.89
N ASP A 146 4.16 -15.95 -41.57
CA ASP A 146 3.24 -16.59 -40.62
C ASP A 146 2.52 -15.52 -39.76
N GLU A 147 1.22 -15.75 -39.51
CA GLU A 147 0.44 -14.94 -38.56
C GLU A 147 0.93 -15.07 -37.11
N ARG A 148 1.80 -16.05 -36.87
CA ARG A 148 2.39 -16.33 -35.55
C ARG A 148 3.84 -15.87 -35.52
N GLY A 149 4.18 -15.13 -34.49
CA GLY A 149 5.56 -14.72 -34.20
C GLY A 149 6.22 -15.57 -33.13
N SER A 150 7.54 -15.66 -33.17
CA SER A 150 8.33 -16.14 -32.03
C SER A 150 8.45 -15.00 -31.03
N VAL A 151 8.08 -15.29 -29.79
CA VAL A 151 8.08 -14.30 -28.70
C VAL A 151 8.99 -14.80 -27.59
N GLN A 152 9.87 -13.93 -27.14
CA GLN A 152 10.70 -14.17 -25.96
C GLN A 152 10.32 -13.19 -24.88
N VAL A 153 9.98 -13.71 -23.68
CA VAL A 153 9.56 -12.90 -22.55
C VAL A 153 10.32 -13.34 -21.31
N THR A 154 10.80 -12.37 -20.56
CA THR A 154 11.39 -12.61 -19.24
C THR A 154 10.42 -12.12 -18.17
N PHE A 155 10.01 -13.02 -17.31
CA PHE A 155 9.20 -12.72 -16.13
C PHE A 155 10.06 -12.74 -14.88
N SER A 156 9.73 -11.88 -13.93
CA SER A 156 10.34 -11.88 -12.61
C SER A 156 9.32 -11.69 -11.51
N THR A 157 9.66 -12.20 -10.34
CA THR A 157 8.91 -11.96 -9.09
C THR A 157 9.88 -11.76 -7.94
N ILE A 158 9.38 -11.13 -6.89
CA ILE A 158 10.14 -10.85 -5.67
C ILE A 158 9.63 -11.80 -4.59
N VAL A 159 10.53 -12.49 -3.93
CA VAL A 159 10.25 -13.29 -2.74
C VAL A 159 10.88 -12.61 -1.54
N LEU A 160 10.05 -12.37 -0.53
CA LEU A 160 10.56 -11.90 0.75
C LEU A 160 10.96 -13.12 1.57
N PRO A 161 12.23 -13.23 2.00
CA PRO A 161 12.59 -14.26 2.97
C PRO A 161 11.68 -14.07 4.18
N LEU A 162 11.13 -15.17 4.69
CA LEU A 162 10.44 -15.16 5.98
C LEU A 162 11.43 -14.59 6.99
N LEU A 163 11.25 -13.33 7.36
CA LEU A 163 11.91 -12.80 8.54
C LEU A 163 11.42 -13.69 9.68
N VAL A 164 12.27 -14.63 10.07
CA VAL A 164 12.12 -15.37 11.31
C VAL A 164 11.82 -14.33 12.36
N GLN A 165 10.67 -14.46 12.96
CA GLN A 165 10.12 -13.56 13.96
C GLN A 165 10.87 -13.82 15.28
N ASP A 166 12.20 -13.57 15.27
CA ASP A 166 13.05 -13.54 16.44
C ASP A 166 13.15 -12.11 16.96
N ALA A 167 12.07 -11.65 17.56
CA ALA A 167 12.10 -10.51 18.47
C ALA A 167 10.90 -10.58 19.41
N ALA A 168 10.84 -11.67 20.20
CA ALA A 168 10.04 -11.74 21.40
C ALA A 168 10.80 -12.53 22.44
N THR A 169 11.81 -11.89 23.05
CA THR A 169 12.34 -12.26 24.37
C THR A 169 12.59 -10.98 25.14
#